data_6dab424578787f0b5e04ba322e69828f
#
_entry.id   6dab424578787f0b5e04ba322e69828f
#
_cell.length_a   1.000
_cell.length_b   1.000
_cell.length_c   1.000
_cell.angle_alpha   90.00
_cell.angle_beta   90.00
_cell.angle_gamma   90.00
#
_symmetry.space_group_name_H-M   'P 1'
#
loop_
_entity.id
_entity.type
_entity.pdbx_description
1 polymer ?
#
loop_
_entity_poly.entity_id
_entity_poly.type
_entity_poly.pdbx_seq_one_letter_code
_entity_poly.pdbx_strand_id
1 'polypeptide(L)'
;MNMREELDVTATMTSRTYDALPKPFGKFAHASVLRLAGTKLVFVSGVTARESEAVGAEAETRAIYERIRVILEAEGGGFQHVLKMNVFVLDIRDYPATNAVREEYFQGIDPPASTLVEVSKFVRPDVCVEIECTAAIPEG
;
A
#
# COMPACT_ATOMS: atom_id res chain seq x y z
N MET A 1 -1.58 -23.17 -32.19
CA MET A 1 -0.95 -23.07 -30.85
C MET A 1 -1.74 -23.92 -29.85
N ASN A 2 -1.02 -24.61 -28.99
CA ASN A 2 -1.63 -25.45 -27.95
C ASN A 2 -2.17 -24.55 -26.83
N MET A 3 -3.42 -24.74 -26.43
CA MET A 3 -4.05 -23.99 -25.32
C MET A 3 -3.19 -24.00 -24.05
N ARG A 4 -2.51 -25.11 -23.80
CA ARG A 4 -1.64 -25.24 -22.65
C ARG A 4 -0.44 -24.29 -22.72
N GLU A 5 0.10 -24.06 -23.90
CA GLU A 5 1.19 -23.11 -24.11
C GLU A 5 0.73 -21.67 -23.92
N GLU A 6 -0.50 -21.35 -24.34
CA GLU A 6 -1.08 -20.02 -24.11
C GLU A 6 -1.31 -19.74 -22.63
N LEU A 7 -1.63 -20.78 -21.85
CA LEU A 7 -1.85 -20.64 -20.40
C LEU A 7 -0.57 -20.74 -19.58
N ASP A 8 0.52 -21.20 -20.19
CA ASP A 8 1.82 -21.32 -19.53
C ASP A 8 2.54 -19.97 -19.55
N VAL A 9 1.92 -18.98 -18.91
CA VAL A 9 2.48 -17.63 -18.79
C VAL A 9 3.50 -17.65 -17.66
N THR A 10 4.75 -17.29 -17.97
CA THR A 10 5.79 -17.21 -16.95
C THR A 10 5.49 -16.02 -16.03
N ALA A 11 5.15 -16.30 -14.78
CA ALA A 11 5.02 -15.30 -13.76
C ALA A 11 6.36 -15.12 -13.05
N THR A 12 6.74 -13.87 -12.80
CA THR A 12 7.97 -13.55 -12.06
C THR A 12 7.60 -12.82 -10.77
N MET A 13 8.09 -13.35 -9.63
CA MET A 13 7.86 -12.73 -8.33
C MET A 13 9.16 -12.14 -7.80
N THR A 14 9.09 -10.94 -7.24
CA THR A 14 10.25 -10.23 -6.71
C THR A 14 9.88 -9.55 -5.40
N SER A 15 10.72 -9.69 -4.38
CA SER A 15 10.62 -8.89 -3.16
C SER A 15 11.30 -7.54 -3.39
N ARG A 16 10.68 -6.47 -2.92
CA ARG A 16 11.21 -5.10 -3.08
C ARG A 16 11.39 -4.42 -1.74
N THR A 17 12.54 -3.78 -1.57
CA THR A 17 12.75 -2.79 -0.52
C THR A 17 13.17 -1.49 -1.17
N TYR A 18 12.82 -0.37 -0.53
CA TYR A 18 13.05 0.96 -1.09
C TYR A 18 13.88 1.76 -0.09
N ASP A 19 15.04 2.28 -0.56
CA ASP A 19 15.99 2.95 0.32
C ASP A 19 15.43 4.21 0.98
N ALA A 20 14.44 4.84 0.35
CA ALA A 20 13.80 6.04 0.88
C ALA A 20 12.88 5.76 2.08
N LEU A 21 12.58 4.50 2.36
CA LEU A 21 11.68 4.10 3.46
C LEU A 21 12.48 3.48 4.61
N PRO A 22 11.94 3.56 5.84
CA PRO A 22 12.57 2.84 6.97
C PRO A 22 12.68 1.35 6.66
N LYS A 23 13.81 0.75 7.00
CA LYS A 23 14.05 -0.68 6.74
C LYS A 23 12.99 -1.54 7.42
N PRO A 24 12.55 -2.63 6.78
CA PRO A 24 11.67 -3.59 7.45
C PRO A 24 12.33 -4.10 8.75
N PHE A 25 11.53 -4.20 9.80
CA PHE A 25 12.01 -4.61 11.12
C PHE A 25 11.86 -6.12 11.35
N GLY A 26 11.58 -6.89 10.31
CA GLY A 26 11.42 -8.33 10.39
C GLY A 26 11.68 -8.99 9.03
N LYS A 27 11.38 -10.26 8.91
CA LYS A 27 11.58 -11.03 7.68
C LYS A 27 10.43 -10.78 6.71
N PHE A 28 10.33 -9.57 6.20
CA PHE A 28 9.37 -9.18 5.17
C PHE A 28 9.94 -8.03 4.33
N ALA A 29 9.39 -7.84 3.14
CA ALA A 29 9.77 -6.78 2.22
C ALA A 29 8.78 -5.61 2.34
N HIS A 30 9.11 -4.45 1.77
CA HIS A 30 8.16 -3.35 1.64
C HIS A 30 7.03 -3.74 0.68
N ALA A 31 7.34 -4.51 -0.36
CA ALA A 31 6.35 -4.97 -1.31
C ALA A 31 6.79 -6.27 -1.97
N SER A 32 5.82 -7.04 -2.44
CA SER A 32 6.04 -8.14 -3.36
C SER A 32 5.46 -7.75 -4.70
N VAL A 33 6.20 -7.99 -5.76
CA VAL A 33 5.78 -7.65 -7.11
C VAL A 33 5.61 -8.93 -7.92
N LEU A 34 4.43 -9.11 -8.48
CA LEU A 34 4.12 -10.21 -9.39
C LEU A 34 3.97 -9.64 -10.81
N ARG A 35 4.86 -10.05 -11.70
CA ARG A 35 4.77 -9.69 -13.11
C ARG A 35 4.04 -10.76 -13.89
N LEU A 36 3.02 -10.33 -14.59
CA LEU A 36 2.30 -11.11 -15.59
C LEU A 36 2.37 -10.34 -16.91
N ALA A 37 2.00 -10.98 -18.02
CA ALA A 37 2.05 -10.33 -19.31
C ALA A 37 1.27 -9.01 -19.30
N GLY A 38 1.96 -7.89 -19.52
CA GLY A 38 1.37 -6.56 -19.62
C GLY A 38 0.97 -5.91 -18.30
N THR A 39 1.18 -6.57 -17.15
CA THR A 39 0.72 -6.05 -15.87
C THR A 39 1.68 -6.43 -14.74
N LYS A 40 1.82 -5.51 -13.81
CA LYS A 40 2.57 -5.71 -12.58
C LYS A 40 1.61 -5.57 -11.41
N LEU A 41 1.46 -6.63 -10.61
CA LEU A 41 0.70 -6.55 -9.36
C LEU A 41 1.67 -6.27 -8.23
N VAL A 42 1.38 -5.22 -7.47
CA VAL A 42 2.23 -4.76 -6.37
C VAL A 42 1.46 -4.95 -5.07
N PHE A 43 1.95 -5.84 -4.23
CA PHE A 43 1.37 -6.10 -2.91
C PHE A 43 2.20 -5.36 -1.87
N VAL A 44 1.65 -4.27 -1.36
CA VAL A 44 2.36 -3.40 -0.41
C VAL A 44 2.10 -3.90 1.01
N SER A 45 3.17 -4.17 1.74
CA SER A 45 3.08 -4.52 3.15
C SER A 45 2.44 -3.39 3.95
N GLY A 46 1.95 -3.70 5.15
CA GLY A 46 1.40 -2.68 6.04
C GLY A 46 2.38 -1.54 6.28
N VAL A 47 1.94 -0.32 5.99
CA VAL A 47 2.73 0.90 6.14
C VAL A 47 2.21 1.67 7.34
N THR A 48 3.12 2.08 8.22
CA THR A 48 2.83 2.98 9.33
C THR A 48 3.67 4.23 9.21
N ALA A 49 3.43 5.20 10.09
CA ALA A 49 4.24 6.41 10.17
C ALA A 49 5.45 6.26 11.11
N ARG A 50 5.85 5.01 11.41
CA ARG A 50 7.01 4.76 12.29
C ARG A 50 8.25 5.48 11.80
N GLU A 51 9.07 5.91 12.75
CA GLU A 51 10.31 6.64 12.45
C GLU A 51 10.06 7.92 11.65
N SER A 52 8.91 8.56 11.89
CA SER A 52 8.58 9.89 11.37
C SER A 52 8.21 10.81 12.54
N GLU A 53 8.00 12.08 12.26
CA GLU A 53 7.57 13.05 13.27
C GLU A 53 6.04 13.18 13.34
N ALA A 54 5.31 12.40 12.53
CA ALA A 54 3.86 12.47 12.50
C ALA A 54 3.24 11.97 13.81
N VAL A 55 2.32 12.75 14.35
CA VAL A 55 1.58 12.41 15.57
C VAL A 55 0.09 12.59 15.32
N GLY A 56 -0.68 11.56 15.64
CA GLY A 56 -2.13 11.57 15.47
C GLY A 56 -2.58 11.04 14.12
N ALA A 57 -3.85 10.67 14.03
CA ALA A 57 -4.40 9.95 12.89
C ALA A 57 -4.24 10.69 11.56
N GLU A 58 -4.52 11.99 11.53
CA GLU A 58 -4.41 12.77 10.30
C GLU A 58 -2.98 12.81 9.78
N ALA A 59 -2.02 13.21 10.66
CA ALA A 59 -0.62 13.33 10.27
C ALA A 59 -0.02 11.97 9.90
N GLU A 60 -0.35 10.92 10.66
CA GLU A 60 0.14 9.57 10.35
C GLU A 60 -0.42 9.07 9.03
N THR A 61 -1.70 9.28 8.76
CA THR A 61 -2.31 8.87 7.50
C THR A 61 -1.63 9.55 6.33
N ARG A 62 -1.33 10.84 6.45
CA ARG A 62 -0.64 11.59 5.40
C ARG A 62 0.77 11.04 5.16
N ALA A 63 1.52 10.77 6.23
CA ALA A 63 2.85 10.17 6.13
C ALA A 63 2.79 8.80 5.47
N ILE A 64 1.77 7.99 5.79
CA ILE A 64 1.57 6.68 5.18
C ILE A 64 1.33 6.80 3.68
N TYR A 65 0.44 7.69 3.25
CA TYR A 65 0.18 7.86 1.82
C TYR A 65 1.42 8.35 1.06
N GLU A 66 2.24 9.22 1.68
CA GLU A 66 3.49 9.64 1.05
C GLU A 66 4.45 8.45 0.88
N ARG A 67 4.51 7.54 1.84
CA ARG A 67 5.32 6.32 1.73
C ARG A 67 4.77 5.37 0.67
N ILE A 68 3.46 5.21 0.59
CA ILE A 68 2.82 4.42 -0.46
C ILE A 68 3.11 5.04 -1.83
N ARG A 69 3.08 6.36 -1.93
CA ARG A 69 3.43 7.07 -3.17
C ARG A 69 4.83 6.70 -3.63
N VAL A 70 5.81 6.70 -2.72
CA VAL A 70 7.20 6.30 -3.04
C VAL A 70 7.24 4.91 -3.66
N ILE A 71 6.52 3.95 -3.07
CA ILE A 71 6.47 2.58 -3.57
C ILE A 71 5.83 2.52 -4.97
N LEU A 72 4.66 3.12 -5.12
CA LEU A 72 3.93 3.09 -6.39
C LEU A 72 4.72 3.75 -7.51
N GLU A 73 5.32 4.90 -7.25
CA GLU A 73 6.13 5.62 -8.25
C GLU A 73 7.40 4.84 -8.62
N ALA A 74 8.04 4.18 -7.65
CA ALA A 74 9.20 3.33 -7.90
C ALA A 74 8.83 2.16 -8.84
N GLU A 75 7.58 1.70 -8.80
CA GLU A 75 7.09 0.62 -9.66
C GLU A 75 6.41 1.14 -10.93
N GLY A 76 6.44 2.43 -11.18
CA GLY A 76 5.91 3.02 -12.41
C GLY A 76 4.45 3.37 -12.38
N GLY A 77 3.85 3.46 -11.20
CA GLY A 77 2.42 3.73 -11.05
C GLY A 77 2.09 4.88 -10.12
N GLY A 78 0.84 4.92 -9.71
CA GLY A 78 0.31 5.92 -8.81
C GLY A 78 -0.98 5.44 -8.15
N PHE A 79 -1.62 6.33 -7.41
CA PHE A 79 -2.84 5.97 -6.67
C PHE A 79 -3.99 5.51 -7.58
N GLN A 80 -4.01 5.94 -8.83
CA GLN A 80 -5.01 5.47 -9.80
C GLN A 80 -4.93 3.97 -10.09
N HIS A 81 -3.82 3.33 -9.72
CA HIS A 81 -3.62 1.90 -9.94
C HIS A 81 -3.96 1.04 -8.72
N VAL A 82 -4.34 1.66 -7.61
CA VAL A 82 -4.68 0.91 -6.39
C VAL A 82 -6.01 0.21 -6.57
N LEU A 83 -6.02 -1.10 -6.37
CA LEU A 83 -7.22 -1.95 -6.48
C LEU A 83 -7.93 -2.11 -5.13
N LYS A 84 -7.15 -2.28 -4.07
CA LYS A 84 -7.69 -2.63 -2.76
C LYS A 84 -6.82 -2.03 -1.67
N MET A 85 -7.48 -1.47 -0.66
CA MET A 85 -6.82 -0.98 0.55
C MET A 85 -7.44 -1.62 1.77
N ASN A 86 -6.62 -1.93 2.76
CA ASN A 86 -7.06 -2.28 4.09
C ASN A 86 -6.46 -1.29 5.07
N VAL A 87 -7.31 -0.64 5.84
CA VAL A 87 -6.93 0.40 6.79
C VAL A 87 -7.23 -0.10 8.20
N PHE A 88 -6.23 -0.06 9.05
CA PHE A 88 -6.30 -0.49 10.44
C PHE A 88 -6.11 0.73 11.33
N VAL A 89 -6.99 0.93 12.30
CA VAL A 89 -6.90 2.03 13.25
C VAL A 89 -7.00 1.51 14.68
N LEU A 90 -6.37 2.19 15.63
CA LEU A 90 -6.51 1.84 17.04
C LEU A 90 -7.84 2.32 17.62
N ASP A 91 -8.44 3.34 17.01
CA ASP A 91 -9.69 3.94 17.49
C ASP A 91 -10.55 4.30 16.29
N ILE A 92 -11.72 3.69 16.21
CA ILE A 92 -12.65 3.93 15.08
C ILE A 92 -13.10 5.39 15.00
N ARG A 93 -12.99 6.16 16.07
CA ARG A 93 -13.28 7.60 16.07
C ARG A 93 -12.31 8.39 15.20
N ASP A 94 -11.17 7.79 14.81
CA ASP A 94 -10.21 8.40 13.91
C ASP A 94 -10.62 8.29 12.43
N TYR A 95 -11.72 7.57 12.14
CA TYR A 95 -12.17 7.38 10.76
C TYR A 95 -12.34 8.69 9.99
N PRO A 96 -13.02 9.74 10.54
CA PRO A 96 -13.17 10.98 9.78
C PRO A 96 -11.85 11.62 9.37
N ALA A 97 -10.86 11.65 10.27
CA ALA A 97 -9.55 12.23 9.97
C ALA A 97 -8.80 11.42 8.91
N THR A 98 -8.81 10.10 9.04
CA THR A 98 -8.16 9.20 8.08
C THR A 98 -8.83 9.30 6.71
N ASN A 99 -10.16 9.33 6.68
CA ASN A 99 -10.90 9.41 5.42
C ASN A 99 -10.70 10.76 4.71
N ALA A 100 -10.60 11.84 5.46
CA ALA A 100 -10.37 13.17 4.87
C ALA A 100 -9.03 13.21 4.12
N VAL A 101 -7.99 12.60 4.68
CA VAL A 101 -6.69 12.50 4.01
C VAL A 101 -6.80 11.62 2.76
N ARG A 102 -7.52 10.50 2.85
CA ARG A 102 -7.76 9.63 1.68
C ARG A 102 -8.38 10.42 0.54
N GLU A 103 -9.40 11.24 0.83
CA GLU A 103 -10.08 12.02 -0.20
C GLU A 103 -9.12 12.95 -0.92
N GLU A 104 -8.14 13.53 -0.23
CA GLU A 104 -7.13 14.37 -0.85
C GLU A 104 -6.27 13.59 -1.85
N TYR A 105 -5.79 12.42 -1.43
CA TYR A 105 -4.88 11.61 -2.27
C TYR A 105 -5.58 10.94 -3.45
N PHE A 106 -6.88 10.68 -3.33
CA PHE A 106 -7.65 10.05 -4.40
C PHE A 106 -8.54 11.04 -5.17
N GLN A 107 -8.28 12.33 -5.03
CA GLN A 107 -9.05 13.35 -5.75
C GLN A 107 -8.93 13.15 -7.26
N GLY A 108 -10.07 13.09 -7.96
CA GLY A 108 -10.09 12.88 -9.41
C GLY A 108 -9.78 11.46 -9.85
N ILE A 109 -9.69 10.53 -8.93
CA ILE A 109 -9.37 9.13 -9.19
C ILE A 109 -10.58 8.28 -8.78
N ASP A 110 -10.89 7.24 -9.57
CA ASP A 110 -11.91 6.28 -9.17
C ASP A 110 -11.46 5.57 -7.87
N PRO A 111 -12.32 5.49 -6.85
CA PRO A 111 -11.90 4.95 -5.56
C PRO A 111 -11.62 3.45 -5.62
N PRO A 112 -10.59 2.99 -4.89
CA PRO A 112 -10.34 1.56 -4.77
C PRO A 112 -11.36 0.90 -3.84
N ALA A 113 -11.44 -0.43 -3.92
CA ALA A 113 -12.13 -1.18 -2.89
C ALA A 113 -11.39 -0.98 -1.56
N SER A 114 -12.11 -0.85 -0.45
CA SER A 114 -11.49 -0.54 0.83
C SER A 114 -12.25 -1.20 1.99
N THR A 115 -11.47 -1.62 2.99
CA THR A 115 -11.99 -2.09 4.27
C THR A 115 -11.24 -1.35 5.36
N LEU A 116 -11.96 -0.87 6.37
CA LEU A 116 -11.35 -0.21 7.53
C LEU A 116 -11.89 -0.88 8.80
N VAL A 117 -10.99 -1.25 9.69
CA VAL A 117 -11.34 -1.88 10.97
C VAL A 117 -10.52 -1.29 12.10
N GLU A 118 -11.10 -1.33 13.30
CA GLU A 118 -10.37 -1.04 14.53
C GLU A 118 -9.63 -2.31 14.96
N VAL A 119 -8.40 -2.14 15.42
CA VAL A 119 -7.58 -3.23 15.97
C VAL A 119 -7.19 -2.90 17.41
N SER A 120 -6.92 -3.92 18.19
CA SER A 120 -6.57 -3.72 19.61
C SER A 120 -5.16 -3.17 19.79
N LYS A 121 -4.21 -3.55 18.93
CA LYS A 121 -2.81 -3.12 19.04
C LYS A 121 -2.08 -3.25 17.72
N PHE A 122 -1.04 -2.45 17.55
CA PHE A 122 -0.02 -2.64 16.53
C PHE A 122 1.24 -3.21 17.16
N VAL A 123 2.15 -3.71 16.33
CA VAL A 123 3.46 -4.16 16.81
C VAL A 123 4.20 -3.02 17.50
N ARG A 124 4.08 -1.80 16.96
CA ARG A 124 4.67 -0.61 17.57
C ARG A 124 3.62 0.16 18.37
N PRO A 125 3.93 0.53 19.62
CA PRO A 125 2.97 1.25 20.46
C PRO A 125 2.81 2.74 20.10
N ASP A 126 3.71 3.27 19.28
CA ASP A 126 3.75 4.71 18.93
C ASP A 126 3.01 5.05 17.63
N VAL A 127 2.28 4.11 17.06
CA VAL A 127 1.49 4.34 15.83
C VAL A 127 0.02 4.06 16.09
N CYS A 128 -0.86 4.75 15.37
CA CYS A 128 -2.31 4.58 15.51
C CYS A 128 -3.02 4.24 14.20
N VAL A 129 -2.31 4.22 13.08
CA VAL A 129 -2.86 3.86 11.77
C VAL A 129 -1.87 2.98 11.03
N GLU A 130 -2.38 1.99 10.30
CA GLU A 130 -1.61 1.18 9.36
C GLU A 130 -2.44 0.94 8.11
N ILE A 131 -1.81 1.03 6.94
CA ILE A 131 -2.50 0.81 5.66
C ILE A 131 -1.66 -0.15 4.81
N GLU A 132 -2.31 -1.15 4.26
CA GLU A 132 -1.76 -2.00 3.22
C GLU A 132 -2.58 -1.85 1.95
N CYS A 133 -2.00 -2.12 0.81
CA CYS A 133 -2.74 -2.03 -0.45
C CYS A 133 -2.18 -2.96 -1.51
N THR A 134 -3.00 -3.18 -2.54
CA THR A 134 -2.62 -3.92 -3.74
C THR A 134 -2.88 -3.02 -4.94
N ALA A 135 -1.92 -2.91 -5.82
CA ALA A 135 -2.03 -2.11 -7.04
C ALA A 135 -1.79 -2.98 -8.27
N ALA A 136 -2.42 -2.61 -9.39
CA ALA A 136 -2.18 -3.23 -10.68
C ALA A 136 -1.67 -2.14 -11.62
N ILE A 137 -0.41 -2.24 -12.02
CA ILE A 137 0.26 -1.22 -12.81
C ILE A 137 0.52 -1.76 -14.20
N PRO A 138 -0.02 -1.11 -15.25
CA PRO A 138 0.25 -1.54 -16.62
C PRO A 138 1.74 -1.44 -16.94
N GLU A 139 2.25 -2.42 -17.67
CA GLU A 139 3.60 -2.37 -18.26
C GLU A 139 3.43 -2.23 -19.77
N GLY A 140 3.82 -1.09 -20.27
CA GLY A 140 3.63 -0.79 -21.68
C GLY A 140 4.80 -1.11 -22.55
#